data_9f50c463ff5081243e0a3feb6af6cea6
#
_entry.id   9f50c463ff5081243e0a3feb6af6cea6
#
_cell.length_a   1.000
_cell.length_b   1.000
_cell.length_c   1.000
_cell.angle_alpha   90.00
_cell.angle_beta   90.00
_cell.angle_gamma   90.00
#
_symmetry.space_group_name_H-M   'P 1'
#
loop_
_entity.id
_entity.type
_entity.pdbx_description
1 polymer ?
#
loop_
_entity_poly.entity_id
_entity_poly.type
_entity_poly.pdbx_seq_one_letter_code
_entity_poly.pdbx_strand_id
1 'polypeptide(L)'
;MIHLLINWMNSKLIMRVIILNTILSLFLGVVGSLSHAAKSKNINQIDSLFNIVKMSTVLSKDSLISPYNYLLTQPLMTTTLEKYYQRISKIKVITAFTNPHNNTYSRIIILYVDRNKKRNNVDLAQTKNEIIPVELAAININFEELPEKLITDIIHTNIPFGKLLTQYHLKVFSKDRRYFSVICNNMLASLIHCKPNKKLYGRTNVLARADNKKWVAQVIEILSDEKEVKHRLRLN
;
A
#
# COMPACT_ATOMS: atom_id res chain seq x y z
N MET A 1 -28.76 21.50 22.23
CA MET A 1 -27.77 21.55 21.12
C MET A 1 -26.47 20.83 21.42
N ILE A 2 -25.90 20.93 22.62
CA ILE A 2 -24.64 20.26 23.03
C ILE A 2 -24.76 18.72 23.08
N HIS A 3 -25.88 18.15 23.50
CA HIS A 3 -26.12 16.68 23.52
C HIS A 3 -26.16 16.01 22.15
N LEU A 4 -26.60 16.70 21.10
CA LEU A 4 -26.61 16.20 19.72
C LEU A 4 -25.20 16.17 19.12
N LEU A 5 -24.35 17.11 19.46
CA LEU A 5 -22.95 17.15 19.02
C LEU A 5 -22.10 16.04 19.66
N ILE A 6 -22.31 15.74 20.94
CA ILE A 6 -21.62 14.67 21.67
C ILE A 6 -22.00 13.29 21.10
N ASN A 7 -23.28 13.05 20.82
CA ASN A 7 -23.74 11.80 20.17
C ASN A 7 -23.23 11.65 18.75
N TRP A 8 -23.11 12.73 17.98
CA TRP A 8 -22.58 12.71 16.62
C TRP A 8 -21.06 12.45 16.58
N MET A 9 -20.31 13.02 17.53
CA MET A 9 -18.87 12.75 17.72
C MET A 9 -18.62 11.31 18.17
N ASN A 10 -19.43 10.78 19.10
CA ASN A 10 -19.30 9.39 19.57
C ASN A 10 -19.67 8.37 18.47
N SER A 11 -20.70 8.63 17.65
CA SER A 11 -21.06 7.74 16.54
C SER A 11 -19.96 7.68 15.46
N LYS A 12 -19.29 8.81 15.18
CA LYS A 12 -18.14 8.85 14.26
C LYS A 12 -16.90 8.15 14.85
N LEU A 13 -16.68 8.25 16.16
CA LEU A 13 -15.59 7.57 16.83
C LEU A 13 -15.82 6.05 16.87
N ILE A 14 -17.04 5.61 17.18
CA ILE A 14 -17.44 4.19 17.18
C ILE A 14 -17.36 3.61 15.77
N MET A 15 -17.84 4.34 14.76
CA MET A 15 -17.73 3.88 13.35
C MET A 15 -16.27 3.84 12.87
N ARG A 16 -15.40 4.73 13.38
CA ARG A 16 -13.95 4.70 13.13
C ARG A 16 -13.28 3.47 13.72
N VAL A 17 -13.65 3.09 14.94
CA VAL A 17 -13.15 1.89 15.62
C VAL A 17 -13.67 0.60 14.94
N ILE A 18 -14.95 0.58 14.55
CA ILE A 18 -15.57 -0.59 13.91
C ILE A 18 -14.94 -0.84 12.52
N ILE A 19 -14.74 0.17 11.70
CA ILE A 19 -14.14 0.01 10.37
C ILE A 19 -12.65 -0.36 10.47
N LEU A 20 -11.92 0.23 11.41
CA LEU A 20 -10.52 -0.14 11.65
C LEU A 20 -10.42 -1.58 12.17
N ASN A 21 -11.33 -2.00 13.07
CA ASN A 21 -11.40 -3.37 13.56
C ASN A 21 -11.91 -4.35 12.49
N THR A 22 -12.77 -3.93 11.56
CA THR A 22 -13.24 -4.79 10.45
C THR A 22 -12.10 -5.05 9.44
N ILE A 23 -11.31 -4.02 9.13
CA ILE A 23 -10.08 -4.20 8.32
C ILE A 23 -9.08 -5.07 9.09
N LEU A 24 -8.90 -4.86 10.39
CA LEU A 24 -8.01 -5.62 11.24
C LEU A 24 -8.49 -7.07 11.41
N SER A 25 -9.79 -7.33 11.62
CA SER A 25 -10.34 -8.68 11.79
C SER A 25 -10.33 -9.50 10.49
N LEU A 26 -10.50 -8.88 9.32
CA LEU A 26 -10.33 -9.54 8.02
C LEU A 26 -8.89 -10.03 7.81
N PHE A 27 -7.90 -9.34 8.37
CA PHE A 27 -6.50 -9.77 8.32
C PHE A 27 -6.13 -10.78 9.43
N LEU A 28 -6.74 -10.70 10.61
CA LEU A 28 -6.44 -11.58 11.75
C LEU A 28 -7.20 -12.92 11.71
N GLY A 29 -8.31 -13.04 10.97
CA GLY A 29 -9.17 -14.23 10.92
C GLY A 29 -8.57 -15.46 10.23
N VAL A 30 -7.27 -15.46 9.87
CA VAL A 30 -6.66 -16.45 8.97
C VAL A 30 -5.48 -17.21 9.59
N VAL A 31 -5.46 -17.45 10.86
CA VAL A 31 -4.36 -18.20 11.49
C VAL A 31 -4.74 -19.65 11.76
N GLY A 32 -4.77 -20.45 10.70
CA GLY A 32 -4.87 -21.91 10.76
C GLY A 32 -3.86 -22.59 9.82
N SER A 33 -2.86 -23.24 10.39
CA SER A 33 -1.95 -24.27 9.83
C SER A 33 -1.01 -23.90 8.67
N LEU A 34 0.16 -23.32 8.97
CA LEU A 34 1.39 -23.36 8.17
C LEU A 34 2.59 -23.38 9.14
N SER A 35 3.74 -23.94 8.75
CA SER A 35 4.90 -24.18 9.62
C SER A 35 5.20 -23.05 10.61
N HIS A 36 5.25 -23.35 11.90
CA HIS A 36 5.17 -22.36 12.98
C HIS A 36 6.23 -21.25 12.96
N ALA A 37 7.44 -21.47 12.48
CA ALA A 37 8.52 -20.49 12.56
C ALA A 37 8.50 -19.41 11.46
N ALA A 38 8.25 -19.77 10.21
CA ALA A 38 8.14 -18.80 9.10
C ALA A 38 6.85 -17.97 9.21
N LYS A 39 5.79 -18.59 9.72
CA LYS A 39 4.48 -17.97 9.98
C LYS A 39 4.56 -16.88 11.05
N SER A 40 5.26 -17.12 12.17
CA SER A 40 5.44 -16.14 13.24
C SER A 40 6.12 -14.86 12.77
N LYS A 41 7.17 -14.96 11.94
CA LYS A 41 7.91 -13.79 11.43
C LYS A 41 7.07 -12.95 10.45
N ASN A 42 6.27 -13.58 9.61
CA ASN A 42 5.41 -12.90 8.62
C ASN A 42 4.23 -12.18 9.28
N ILE A 43 3.61 -12.78 10.28
CA ILE A 43 2.52 -12.19 11.07
C ILE A 43 3.04 -10.95 11.81
N ASN A 44 4.20 -11.01 12.44
CA ASN A 44 4.78 -9.89 13.16
C ASN A 44 5.04 -8.67 12.26
N GLN A 45 5.39 -8.84 11.00
CA GLN A 45 5.58 -7.73 10.05
C GLN A 45 4.27 -7.07 9.65
N ILE A 46 3.22 -7.87 9.43
CA ILE A 46 1.89 -7.37 9.10
C ILE A 46 1.32 -6.60 10.28
N ASP A 47 1.35 -7.18 11.49
CA ASP A 47 0.88 -6.53 12.71
C ASP A 47 1.64 -5.24 12.99
N SER A 48 2.95 -5.22 12.73
CA SER A 48 3.76 -4.01 12.88
C SER A 48 3.34 -2.89 11.93
N LEU A 49 3.03 -3.21 10.67
CA LEU A 49 2.55 -2.22 9.70
C LEU A 49 1.15 -1.69 10.09
N PHE A 50 0.26 -2.56 10.55
CA PHE A 50 -1.05 -2.15 11.05
C PHE A 50 -0.95 -1.26 12.28
N ASN A 51 -0.08 -1.59 13.23
CA ASN A 51 0.17 -0.77 14.41
C ASN A 51 0.69 0.62 14.03
N ILE A 52 1.56 0.74 13.03
CA ILE A 52 2.02 2.02 12.50
C ILE A 52 0.84 2.83 11.96
N VAL A 53 -0.03 2.22 11.15
CA VAL A 53 -1.21 2.91 10.61
C VAL A 53 -2.21 3.27 11.71
N LYS A 54 -2.40 2.40 12.71
CA LYS A 54 -3.25 2.67 13.87
C LYS A 54 -2.77 3.86 14.68
N MET A 55 -1.46 4.06 14.81
CA MET A 55 -0.84 5.20 15.49
C MET A 55 -0.64 6.42 14.57
N SER A 56 -1.12 6.38 13.33
CA SER A 56 -0.98 7.46 12.38
C SER A 56 -1.89 8.64 12.67
N THR A 57 -1.47 9.83 12.25
CA THR A 57 -2.32 11.03 12.27
C THR A 57 -3.18 11.06 11.01
N VAL A 58 -4.51 11.04 11.18
CA VAL A 58 -5.46 11.20 10.07
C VAL A 58 -5.38 12.62 9.53
N LEU A 59 -5.37 12.74 8.20
CA LEU A 59 -5.26 14.01 7.49
C LEU A 59 -6.51 14.25 6.63
N SER A 60 -6.91 15.52 6.48
CA SER A 60 -7.81 15.93 5.42
C SER A 60 -7.06 15.97 4.07
N LYS A 61 -7.79 15.91 2.95
CA LYS A 61 -7.20 16.06 1.63
C LYS A 61 -6.47 17.41 1.49
N ASP A 62 -7.04 18.47 2.05
CA ASP A 62 -6.52 19.83 1.93
C ASP A 62 -5.29 20.08 2.81
N SER A 63 -5.05 19.23 3.81
CA SER A 63 -3.83 19.30 4.63
C SER A 63 -2.63 18.55 4.04
N LEU A 64 -2.80 17.90 2.89
CA LEU A 64 -1.70 17.26 2.17
C LEU A 64 -0.80 18.30 1.51
N ILE A 65 0.48 18.26 1.83
CA ILE A 65 1.48 19.13 1.20
C ILE A 65 1.93 18.61 -0.17
N SER A 66 2.45 19.49 -1.02
CA SER A 66 3.06 19.08 -2.29
C SER A 66 4.31 18.22 -2.05
N PRO A 67 4.53 17.15 -2.84
CA PRO A 67 3.69 16.65 -3.95
C PRO A 67 2.63 15.63 -3.54
N TYR A 68 2.48 15.33 -2.26
CA TYR A 68 1.61 14.28 -1.75
C TYR A 68 0.12 14.55 -2.02
N ASN A 69 -0.28 15.83 -2.09
CA ASN A 69 -1.62 16.25 -2.51
C ASN A 69 -1.96 15.81 -3.94
N TYR A 70 -0.97 15.72 -4.82
CA TYR A 70 -1.12 15.14 -6.15
C TYR A 70 -1.01 13.62 -6.12
N LEU A 71 0.07 13.07 -5.54
CA LEU A 71 0.37 11.64 -5.60
C LEU A 71 -0.71 10.78 -4.95
N LEU A 72 -1.14 11.12 -3.73
CA LEU A 72 -2.08 10.30 -2.95
C LEU A 72 -3.52 10.41 -3.43
N THR A 73 -3.86 11.41 -4.25
CA THR A 73 -5.23 11.62 -4.73
C THR A 73 -5.55 10.89 -6.03
N GLN A 74 -4.54 10.39 -6.74
CA GLN A 74 -4.73 9.66 -7.99
C GLN A 74 -5.36 8.28 -7.80
N PRO A 75 -6.07 7.73 -8.79
CA PRO A 75 -6.73 6.42 -8.69
C PRO A 75 -5.75 5.27 -8.44
N LEU A 76 -4.71 5.16 -9.25
CA LEU A 76 -3.71 4.10 -9.20
C LEU A 76 -2.33 4.67 -8.85
N MET A 77 -1.74 4.20 -7.75
CA MET A 77 -0.48 4.72 -7.24
C MET A 77 0.69 4.40 -8.18
N THR A 78 0.80 3.17 -8.64
CA THR A 78 1.92 2.72 -9.47
C THR A 78 2.14 3.60 -10.69
N THR A 79 1.10 3.78 -11.53
CA THR A 79 1.16 4.62 -12.74
C THR A 79 1.47 6.07 -12.40
N THR A 80 0.97 6.54 -11.28
CA THR A 80 1.24 7.91 -10.81
C THR A 80 2.70 8.09 -10.44
N LEU A 81 3.29 7.15 -9.69
CA LEU A 81 4.70 7.21 -9.29
C LEU A 81 5.62 7.02 -10.48
N GLU A 82 5.31 6.10 -11.41
CA GLU A 82 6.08 5.93 -12.66
C GLU A 82 6.11 7.23 -13.47
N LYS A 83 4.96 7.89 -13.63
CA LYS A 83 4.86 9.17 -14.31
C LYS A 83 5.61 10.29 -13.58
N TYR A 84 5.47 10.36 -12.26
CA TYR A 84 6.08 11.40 -11.43
C TYR A 84 7.60 11.32 -11.43
N TYR A 85 8.15 10.12 -11.27
CA TYR A 85 9.59 9.89 -11.28
C TYR A 85 10.17 9.66 -12.68
N GLN A 86 9.31 9.50 -13.69
CA GLN A 86 9.70 9.13 -15.07
C GLN A 86 10.54 7.85 -15.08
N ARG A 87 10.06 6.80 -14.38
CA ARG A 87 10.75 5.51 -14.17
C ARG A 87 9.75 4.37 -14.26
N ILE A 88 10.22 3.26 -14.82
CA ILE A 88 9.53 1.98 -14.71
C ILE A 88 9.72 1.46 -13.27
N SER A 89 8.66 0.90 -12.70
CA SER A 89 8.68 0.31 -11.37
C SER A 89 8.43 -1.18 -11.39
N LYS A 90 8.96 -1.87 -10.37
CA LYS A 90 8.63 -3.26 -10.02
C LYS A 90 8.39 -3.38 -8.53
N ILE A 91 7.85 -4.50 -8.10
CA ILE A 91 7.66 -4.80 -6.69
C ILE A 91 8.65 -5.85 -6.19
N LYS A 92 9.03 -5.69 -4.91
CA LYS A 92 9.62 -6.75 -4.11
C LYS A 92 8.58 -7.15 -3.07
N VAL A 93 8.15 -8.42 -3.11
CA VAL A 93 7.26 -8.97 -2.08
C VAL A 93 8.08 -9.24 -0.82
N ILE A 94 7.67 -8.65 0.28
CA ILE A 94 8.27 -8.84 1.60
C ILE A 94 7.65 -10.05 2.30
N THR A 95 6.32 -10.12 2.26
CA THR A 95 5.54 -11.25 2.75
C THR A 95 4.24 -11.37 1.97
N ALA A 96 3.75 -12.59 1.83
CA ALA A 96 2.46 -12.87 1.19
C ALA A 96 1.81 -14.11 1.79
N PHE A 97 0.49 -14.17 1.78
CA PHE A 97 -0.28 -15.32 2.19
C PHE A 97 -1.66 -15.34 1.52
N THR A 98 -2.18 -16.54 1.27
CA THR A 98 -3.53 -16.76 0.76
C THR A 98 -4.45 -17.16 1.89
N ASN A 99 -5.66 -16.60 1.90
CA ASN A 99 -6.74 -17.05 2.76
C ASN A 99 -7.75 -17.86 1.93
N PRO A 100 -7.77 -19.20 2.05
CA PRO A 100 -8.68 -20.01 1.26
C PRO A 100 -10.14 -19.90 1.70
N HIS A 101 -10.42 -19.49 2.95
CA HIS A 101 -11.79 -19.39 3.46
C HIS A 101 -12.60 -18.25 2.81
N ASN A 102 -11.94 -17.16 2.49
CA ASN A 102 -12.58 -16.00 1.84
C ASN A 102 -11.98 -15.66 0.48
N ASN A 103 -11.21 -16.59 -0.10
CA ASN A 103 -10.58 -16.49 -1.41
C ASN A 103 -9.81 -15.16 -1.62
N THR A 104 -9.02 -14.78 -0.61
CA THR A 104 -8.22 -13.55 -0.66
C THR A 104 -6.73 -13.83 -0.63
N TYR A 105 -5.97 -12.91 -1.18
CA TYR A 105 -4.51 -12.91 -1.17
C TYR A 105 -3.99 -11.60 -0.60
N SER A 106 -3.23 -11.69 0.47
CA SER A 106 -2.62 -10.54 1.13
C SER A 106 -1.13 -10.54 0.91
N ARG A 107 -0.55 -9.35 0.65
CA ARG A 107 0.89 -9.18 0.55
C ARG A 107 1.34 -7.80 1.02
N ILE A 108 2.56 -7.75 1.56
CA ILE A 108 3.31 -6.50 1.78
C ILE A 108 4.37 -6.42 0.70
N ILE A 109 4.45 -5.29 0.05
CA ILE A 109 5.39 -5.05 -1.06
C ILE A 109 6.13 -3.74 -0.88
N ILE A 110 7.32 -3.68 -1.46
CA ILE A 110 8.01 -2.42 -1.74
C ILE A 110 7.95 -2.20 -3.25
N LEU A 111 7.43 -1.05 -3.66
CA LEU A 111 7.55 -0.56 -5.03
C LEU A 111 8.89 0.17 -5.14
N TYR A 112 9.68 -0.18 -6.14
CA TYR A 112 10.98 0.41 -6.37
C TYR A 112 11.23 0.74 -7.82
N VAL A 113 12.17 1.66 -8.05
CA VAL A 113 12.58 2.14 -9.37
C VAL A 113 14.08 2.02 -9.53
N ASP A 114 14.56 2.07 -10.79
CA ASP A 114 15.99 2.16 -11.07
C ASP A 114 16.56 3.53 -10.63
N ARG A 115 17.66 3.51 -9.88
CA ARG A 115 18.40 4.71 -9.50
C ARG A 115 18.97 5.44 -10.72
N ASN A 116 19.43 4.71 -11.73
CA ASN A 116 20.05 5.28 -12.92
C ASN A 116 19.00 5.76 -13.94
N LYS A 117 19.00 7.08 -14.18
CA LYS A 117 18.02 7.72 -15.10
C LYS A 117 18.17 7.27 -16.54
N LYS A 118 19.39 7.20 -17.02
CA LYS A 118 19.67 6.88 -18.41
C LYS A 118 19.36 5.41 -18.73
N ARG A 119 19.55 4.52 -17.77
CA ARG A 119 19.32 3.10 -17.94
C ARG A 119 17.84 2.73 -17.84
N ASN A 120 17.14 3.24 -16.84
CA ASN A 120 15.74 2.93 -16.52
C ASN A 120 15.36 1.43 -16.66
N ASN A 121 16.25 0.56 -16.18
CA ASN A 121 16.10 -0.89 -16.22
C ASN A 121 16.10 -1.45 -14.80
N VAL A 122 14.91 -1.74 -14.30
CA VAL A 122 14.68 -2.12 -12.90
C VAL A 122 15.30 -3.48 -12.57
N ASP A 123 15.34 -4.43 -13.52
CA ASP A 123 15.93 -5.75 -13.30
C ASP A 123 17.45 -5.64 -13.12
N LEU A 124 18.08 -4.89 -14.00
CA LEU A 124 19.52 -4.63 -13.89
C LEU A 124 19.85 -3.79 -12.65
N ALA A 125 18.96 -2.87 -12.26
CA ALA A 125 19.12 -2.11 -11.01
C ALA A 125 19.06 -3.02 -9.79
N GLN A 126 18.17 -4.00 -9.79
CA GLN A 126 18.05 -4.97 -8.71
C GLN A 126 19.31 -5.83 -8.58
N THR A 127 19.85 -6.35 -9.68
CA THR A 127 21.07 -7.16 -9.66
C THR A 127 22.30 -6.37 -9.19
N LYS A 128 22.33 -5.06 -9.48
CA LYS A 128 23.42 -4.14 -9.06
C LYS A 128 23.18 -3.50 -7.70
N ASN A 129 22.08 -3.83 -7.00
CA ASN A 129 21.67 -3.17 -5.76
C ASN A 129 21.51 -1.64 -5.89
N GLU A 130 21.05 -1.19 -7.05
CA GLU A 130 20.87 0.22 -7.40
C GLU A 130 19.37 0.61 -7.49
N ILE A 131 18.53 -0.06 -6.70
CA ILE A 131 17.11 0.24 -6.59
C ILE A 131 16.84 1.34 -5.56
N ILE A 132 15.78 2.13 -5.81
CA ILE A 132 15.27 3.12 -4.85
C ILE A 132 13.82 2.77 -4.51
N PRO A 133 13.51 2.47 -3.23
CA PRO A 133 12.14 2.34 -2.76
C PRO A 133 11.39 3.65 -2.91
N VAL A 134 10.17 3.60 -3.47
CA VAL A 134 9.30 4.77 -3.64
C VAL A 134 7.98 4.64 -2.88
N GLU A 135 7.61 3.40 -2.51
CA GLU A 135 6.38 3.09 -1.80
C GLU A 135 6.52 1.79 -1.00
N LEU A 136 5.94 1.75 0.19
CA LEU A 136 5.60 0.54 0.93
C LEU A 136 4.09 0.38 0.88
N ALA A 137 3.59 -0.80 0.47
CA ALA A 137 2.17 -1.07 0.46
C ALA A 137 1.83 -2.43 1.09
N ALA A 138 0.71 -2.45 1.83
CA ALA A 138 0.00 -3.68 2.16
C ALA A 138 -1.28 -3.73 1.34
N ILE A 139 -1.51 -4.85 0.69
CA ILE A 139 -2.68 -5.05 -0.16
C ILE A 139 -3.35 -6.39 0.17
N ASN A 140 -4.67 -6.35 0.34
CA ASN A 140 -5.53 -7.53 0.42
C ASN A 140 -6.39 -7.57 -0.84
N ILE A 141 -6.28 -8.64 -1.62
CA ILE A 141 -6.88 -8.79 -2.94
C ILE A 141 -7.97 -9.85 -2.88
N ASN A 142 -9.15 -9.54 -3.40
CA ASN A 142 -10.26 -10.46 -3.54
C ASN A 142 -10.19 -11.21 -4.87
N PHE A 143 -9.83 -12.48 -4.83
CA PHE A 143 -9.69 -13.30 -6.03
C PHE A 143 -11.02 -13.66 -6.70
N GLU A 144 -12.15 -13.61 -5.98
CA GLU A 144 -13.47 -13.86 -6.56
C GLU A 144 -13.86 -12.87 -7.66
N GLU A 145 -13.28 -11.68 -7.62
CA GLU A 145 -13.58 -10.59 -8.56
C GLU A 145 -12.56 -10.47 -9.68
N LEU A 146 -11.61 -11.39 -9.80
CA LEU A 146 -10.52 -11.34 -10.77
C LEU A 146 -10.54 -12.52 -11.73
N PRO A 147 -10.16 -12.31 -13.00
CA PRO A 147 -9.90 -13.40 -13.94
C PRO A 147 -8.74 -14.28 -13.48
N GLU A 148 -8.82 -15.60 -13.69
CA GLU A 148 -7.81 -16.58 -13.27
C GLU A 148 -6.40 -16.25 -13.77
N LYS A 149 -6.27 -15.82 -15.04
CA LYS A 149 -4.99 -15.41 -15.60
C LYS A 149 -4.38 -14.20 -14.86
N LEU A 150 -5.21 -13.24 -14.46
CA LEU A 150 -4.75 -12.11 -13.65
C LEU A 150 -4.30 -12.56 -12.26
N ILE A 151 -5.01 -13.51 -11.63
CA ILE A 151 -4.61 -14.11 -10.34
C ILE A 151 -3.23 -14.77 -10.47
N THR A 152 -3.02 -15.55 -11.52
CA THR A 152 -1.72 -16.18 -11.83
C THR A 152 -0.61 -15.15 -11.92
N ASP A 153 -0.82 -14.05 -12.66
CA ASP A 153 0.18 -12.98 -12.79
C ASP A 153 0.43 -12.25 -11.47
N ILE A 154 -0.60 -12.05 -10.65
CA ILE A 154 -0.46 -11.43 -9.30
C ILE A 154 0.45 -12.28 -8.40
N ILE A 155 0.32 -13.60 -8.46
CA ILE A 155 1.05 -14.53 -7.60
C ILE A 155 2.50 -14.73 -8.10
N HIS A 156 2.69 -14.84 -9.41
CA HIS A 156 3.95 -15.32 -10.01
C HIS A 156 4.81 -14.24 -10.63
N THR A 157 4.37 -12.97 -10.67
CA THR A 157 5.15 -11.89 -11.26
C THR A 157 5.48 -10.78 -10.26
N ASN A 158 6.53 -9.98 -10.58
CA ASN A 158 6.88 -8.77 -9.85
C ASN A 158 6.23 -7.51 -10.47
N ILE A 159 5.16 -7.69 -11.24
CA ILE A 159 4.42 -6.58 -11.83
C ILE A 159 3.51 -5.98 -10.74
N PRO A 160 3.51 -4.65 -10.57
CA PRO A 160 2.61 -3.98 -9.62
C PRO A 160 1.13 -4.24 -9.95
N PHE A 161 0.30 -4.41 -8.90
CA PHE A 161 -1.12 -4.74 -9.05
C PHE A 161 -1.87 -3.71 -9.90
N GLY A 162 -1.67 -2.41 -9.68
CA GLY A 162 -2.29 -1.36 -10.48
C GLY A 162 -1.94 -1.43 -11.97
N LYS A 163 -0.73 -1.89 -12.31
CA LYS A 163 -0.30 -2.11 -13.69
C LYS A 163 -0.97 -3.32 -14.32
N LEU A 164 -1.09 -4.40 -13.55
CA LEU A 164 -1.85 -5.58 -13.98
C LEU A 164 -3.32 -5.24 -14.26
N LEU A 165 -3.99 -4.48 -13.38
CA LEU A 165 -5.36 -4.02 -13.62
C LEU A 165 -5.49 -3.28 -14.96
N THR A 166 -4.51 -2.43 -15.29
CA THR A 166 -4.49 -1.72 -16.57
C THR A 166 -4.26 -2.66 -17.75
N GLN A 167 -3.31 -3.61 -17.65
CA GLN A 167 -3.00 -4.58 -18.70
C GLN A 167 -4.19 -5.52 -19.01
N TYR A 168 -4.94 -5.88 -17.98
CA TYR A 168 -6.14 -6.71 -18.09
C TYR A 168 -7.42 -5.90 -18.37
N HIS A 169 -7.30 -4.59 -18.60
CA HIS A 169 -8.42 -3.68 -18.86
C HIS A 169 -9.51 -3.74 -17.78
N LEU A 170 -9.15 -4.12 -16.54
CA LEU A 170 -10.09 -4.16 -15.43
C LEU A 170 -10.31 -2.74 -14.89
N LYS A 171 -11.47 -2.18 -15.23
CA LYS A 171 -11.85 -0.84 -14.77
C LYS A 171 -12.23 -0.88 -13.29
N VAL A 172 -11.51 -0.11 -12.49
CA VAL A 172 -11.74 0.03 -11.05
C VAL A 172 -11.89 1.51 -10.68
N PHE A 173 -12.57 1.77 -9.57
CA PHE A 173 -12.61 3.09 -8.94
C PHE A 173 -12.26 2.97 -7.46
N SER A 174 -11.80 4.07 -6.90
CA SER A 174 -11.49 4.18 -5.48
C SER A 174 -12.70 4.58 -4.67
N LYS A 175 -12.95 3.90 -3.56
CA LYS A 175 -13.87 4.34 -2.52
C LYS A 175 -13.22 4.28 -1.15
N ASP A 176 -13.80 4.94 -0.15
CA ASP A 176 -13.36 4.95 1.24
C ASP A 176 -11.89 5.38 1.42
N ARG A 177 -11.42 6.27 0.52
CA ARG A 177 -10.06 6.79 0.58
C ARG A 177 -9.87 7.70 1.78
N ARG A 178 -8.80 7.44 2.55
CA ARG A 178 -8.38 8.26 3.70
C ARG A 178 -6.90 8.53 3.61
N TYR A 179 -6.49 9.68 4.10
CA TYR A 179 -5.09 10.10 4.13
C TYR A 179 -4.58 10.11 5.56
N PHE A 180 -3.31 9.84 5.71
CA PHE A 180 -2.66 9.85 7.01
C PHE A 180 -1.18 10.23 6.91
N SER A 181 -0.58 10.55 8.03
CA SER A 181 0.87 10.66 8.15
C SER A 181 1.38 9.76 9.27
N VAL A 182 2.58 9.23 9.05
CA VAL A 182 3.32 8.40 10.02
C VAL A 182 4.72 8.96 10.21
N ILE A 183 5.31 8.68 11.37
CA ILE A 183 6.71 9.01 11.63
C ILE A 183 7.58 7.82 11.23
N CYS A 184 8.66 8.08 10.48
CA CYS A 184 9.64 7.08 10.12
C CYS A 184 10.27 6.48 11.39
N ASN A 185 10.02 5.19 11.61
CA ASN A 185 10.62 4.39 12.65
C ASN A 185 11.64 3.41 12.05
N ASN A 186 12.28 2.60 12.89
CA ASN A 186 13.31 1.65 12.46
C ASN A 186 12.82 0.65 11.40
N MET A 187 11.55 0.19 11.48
CA MET A 187 10.98 -0.72 10.49
C MET A 187 10.81 -0.03 9.13
N LEU A 188 10.20 1.17 9.11
CA LEU A 188 10.05 1.94 7.87
C LEU A 188 11.41 2.33 7.30
N ALA A 189 12.36 2.73 8.15
CA ALA A 189 13.72 3.05 7.72
C ALA A 189 14.41 1.86 7.02
N SER A 190 14.23 0.64 7.53
CA SER A 190 14.81 -0.57 6.92
C SER A 190 14.16 -0.94 5.57
N LEU A 191 12.86 -0.63 5.38
CA LEU A 191 12.09 -1.01 4.20
C LEU A 191 12.16 0.03 3.07
N ILE A 192 11.99 1.30 3.41
CA ILE A 192 11.89 2.39 2.42
C ILE A 192 12.95 3.48 2.59
N HIS A 193 13.96 3.19 3.41
CA HIS A 193 15.14 4.02 3.60
C HIS A 193 14.84 5.47 4.00
N CYS A 194 13.77 5.69 4.78
CA CYS A 194 13.46 7.02 5.31
C CYS A 194 14.41 7.38 6.47
N LYS A 195 14.60 8.68 6.70
CA LYS A 195 15.36 9.16 7.85
C LYS A 195 14.53 9.04 9.13
N PRO A 196 15.10 8.59 10.25
CA PRO A 196 14.40 8.54 11.53
C PRO A 196 13.67 9.85 11.86
N ASN A 197 12.51 9.76 12.48
CA ASN A 197 11.65 10.88 12.85
C ASN A 197 11.11 11.73 11.67
N LYS A 198 11.38 11.34 10.43
CA LYS A 198 10.80 12.00 9.27
C LYS A 198 9.31 11.69 9.17
N LYS A 199 8.50 12.70 8.88
CA LYS A 199 7.08 12.55 8.59
C LYS A 199 6.91 12.03 7.17
N LEU A 200 6.22 10.90 7.02
CA LEU A 200 5.83 10.27 5.76
C LEU A 200 4.33 10.39 5.58
N TYR A 201 3.87 10.32 4.35
CA TYR A 201 2.47 10.44 3.99
C TYR A 201 1.96 9.17 3.34
N GLY A 202 0.72 8.81 3.65
CA GLY A 202 0.10 7.61 3.10
C GLY A 202 -1.40 7.75 2.91
N ARG A 203 -1.97 6.70 2.35
CA ARG A 203 -3.42 6.57 2.23
C ARG A 203 -3.88 5.14 2.49
N THR A 204 -5.12 5.00 2.91
CA THR A 204 -5.90 3.76 2.78
C THR A 204 -6.92 3.92 1.65
N ASN A 205 -7.22 2.84 0.97
CA ASN A 205 -8.10 2.87 -0.18
C ASN A 205 -8.78 1.52 -0.39
N VAL A 206 -10.02 1.53 -0.85
CA VAL A 206 -10.71 0.35 -1.37
C VAL A 206 -10.89 0.51 -2.87
N LEU A 207 -10.38 -0.43 -3.64
CA LEU A 207 -10.62 -0.51 -5.06
C LEU A 207 -11.84 -1.40 -5.31
N ALA A 208 -12.79 -0.91 -6.09
CA ALA A 208 -13.98 -1.65 -6.49
C ALA A 208 -14.10 -1.68 -8.02
N ARG A 209 -14.65 -2.75 -8.55
CA ARG A 209 -14.94 -2.87 -9.99
C ARG A 209 -15.94 -1.81 -10.44
N ALA A 210 -15.74 -1.28 -11.63
CA ALA A 210 -16.63 -0.26 -12.17
C ALA A 210 -18.00 -0.83 -12.58
N ASP A 211 -18.04 -2.10 -13.00
CA ASP A 211 -19.23 -2.78 -13.49
C ASP A 211 -20.20 -3.24 -12.39
N ASN A 212 -19.70 -3.98 -11.39
CA ASN A 212 -20.54 -4.61 -10.36
C ASN A 212 -20.40 -3.98 -8.95
N LYS A 213 -19.52 -2.98 -8.78
CA LYS A 213 -19.26 -2.26 -7.52
C LYS A 213 -18.66 -3.13 -6.39
N LYS A 214 -18.36 -4.39 -6.64
CA LYS A 214 -17.74 -5.26 -5.65
C LYS A 214 -16.27 -4.86 -5.42
N TRP A 215 -15.80 -5.05 -4.21
CA TRP A 215 -14.42 -4.72 -3.86
C TRP A 215 -13.43 -5.72 -4.48
N VAL A 216 -12.33 -5.18 -4.99
CA VAL A 216 -11.25 -5.93 -5.63
C VAL A 216 -10.02 -5.98 -4.75
N ALA A 217 -9.72 -4.86 -4.10
CA ALA A 217 -8.58 -4.78 -3.20
C ALA A 217 -8.79 -3.71 -2.11
N GLN A 218 -8.23 -3.99 -0.94
CA GLN A 218 -8.03 -3.04 0.14
C GLN A 218 -6.54 -2.74 0.23
N VAL A 219 -6.17 -1.47 0.26
CA VAL A 219 -4.77 -1.05 0.14
C VAL A 219 -4.40 -0.06 1.22
N ILE A 220 -3.22 -0.23 1.80
CA ILE A 220 -2.51 0.74 2.62
C ILE A 220 -1.24 1.08 1.87
N GLU A 221 -1.00 2.36 1.59
CA GLU A 221 0.15 2.85 0.83
C GLU A 221 0.86 3.93 1.64
N ILE A 222 2.17 3.80 1.83
CA ILE A 222 3.04 4.78 2.48
C ILE A 222 4.13 5.16 1.48
N LEU A 223 4.20 6.43 1.11
CA LEU A 223 5.19 6.93 0.17
C LEU A 223 6.53 7.18 0.86
N SER A 224 7.61 6.88 0.17
CA SER A 224 8.95 7.30 0.59
C SER A 224 9.05 8.83 0.61
N ASP A 225 10.02 9.36 1.37
CA ASP A 225 10.28 10.81 1.36
C ASP A 225 10.68 11.27 -0.05
N GLU A 226 9.84 12.06 -0.67
CA GLU A 226 10.00 12.54 -2.05
C GLU A 226 11.34 13.26 -2.24
N LYS A 227 11.76 14.08 -1.28
CA LYS A 227 13.03 14.83 -1.36
C LYS A 227 14.22 13.87 -1.34
N GLU A 228 14.17 12.82 -0.53
CA GLU A 228 15.20 11.80 -0.45
C GLU A 228 15.25 10.97 -1.74
N VAL A 229 14.09 10.58 -2.29
CA VAL A 229 14.02 9.85 -3.57
C VAL A 229 14.61 10.69 -4.69
N LYS A 230 14.23 11.97 -4.82
CA LYS A 230 14.77 12.87 -5.85
C LYS A 230 16.26 13.11 -5.68
N HIS A 231 16.73 13.26 -4.45
CA HIS A 231 18.17 13.40 -4.18
C HIS A 231 18.93 12.18 -4.69
N ARG A 232 18.51 10.98 -4.35
CA ARG A 232 19.13 9.73 -4.82
C ARG A 232 19.08 9.55 -6.34
N LEU A 233 18.01 10.02 -6.98
CA LEU A 233 17.86 9.99 -8.45
C LEU A 233 18.78 10.98 -9.17
N ARG A 234 19.21 12.08 -8.52
CA ARG A 234 20.09 13.11 -9.09
C ARG A 234 21.58 12.76 -9.00
N LEU A 235 21.96 11.87 -8.08
CA LEU A 235 23.35 11.48 -7.84
C LEU A 235 23.94 10.58 -8.95
N ASN A 236 23.20 10.35 -10.02
CA ASN A 236 23.59 9.61 -11.22
C ASN A 236 23.12 10.40 -12.46
#